data_f8f2f165294e4da3b09cebc1cdb6e55c
#
_entry.id   f8f2f165294e4da3b09cebc1cdb6e55c
#
_cell.length_a   1.000
_cell.length_b   1.000
_cell.length_c   1.000
_cell.angle_alpha   90.00
_cell.angle_beta   90.00
_cell.angle_gamma   90.00
#
_symmetry.space_group_name_H-M   'P 1'
#
loop_
_entity.id
_entity.type
_entity.pdbx_description
1 polymer ?
#
loop_
_entity_poly.entity_id
_entity_poly.type
_entity_poly.pdbx_seq_one_letter_code
_entity_poly.pdbx_strand_id
1 'polypeptide(L)'
;LGLLAWMAYHAMWTQLLPAALVPAAAFLVGTALRKGINRPRPYTKYGEEPLFPKNQPGCSMPSRHCFSVAAIAVAVWYVLPPAALLLAALAVLIAVSRVLCGVHYISDVLAGLAFGAIFALLGNELFVLFVSMLGFYPVMLL
;
A
#
# COMPACT_ATOMS: atom_id res chain seq x y z
N LEU A 1 0.36 -11.05 -8.61
CA LEU A 1 1.18 -11.54 -9.75
C LEU A 1 0.32 -11.88 -10.97
N GLY A 2 -0.80 -12.61 -10.83
CA GLY A 2 -1.66 -12.99 -11.96
C GLY A 2 -2.16 -11.83 -12.82
N LEU A 3 -2.62 -10.73 -12.17
CA LEU A 3 -3.07 -9.53 -12.89
C LEU A 3 -1.94 -8.90 -13.71
N LEU A 4 -0.75 -8.76 -13.13
CA LEU A 4 0.41 -8.19 -13.84
C LEU A 4 0.84 -9.07 -15.02
N ALA A 5 0.81 -10.38 -14.88
CA ALA A 5 1.09 -11.32 -15.97
C ALA A 5 0.05 -11.21 -17.08
N TRP A 6 -1.24 -11.10 -16.74
CA TRP A 6 -2.31 -10.89 -17.70
C TRP A 6 -2.15 -9.57 -18.46
N MET A 7 -1.83 -8.48 -17.76
CA MET A 7 -1.59 -7.16 -18.38
C MET A 7 -0.38 -7.19 -19.31
N ALA A 8 0.71 -7.87 -18.92
CA ALA A 8 1.89 -8.05 -19.77
C ALA A 8 1.56 -8.84 -21.04
N TYR A 9 0.79 -9.93 -20.90
CA TYR A 9 0.34 -10.75 -22.04
C TYR A 9 -0.50 -9.94 -23.04
N HIS A 10 -1.36 -9.03 -22.56
CA HIS A 10 -2.18 -8.15 -23.40
C HIS A 10 -1.48 -6.85 -23.82
N ALA A 11 -0.15 -6.74 -23.58
CA ALA A 11 0.66 -5.57 -23.91
C ALA A 11 0.14 -4.23 -23.33
N MET A 12 -0.50 -4.28 -22.16
CA MET A 12 -1.05 -3.12 -21.45
C MET A 12 0.03 -2.36 -20.65
N TRP A 13 1.14 -2.01 -21.30
CA TRP A 13 2.34 -1.46 -20.64
C TRP A 13 2.10 -0.15 -19.91
N THR A 14 1.24 0.72 -20.43
CA THR A 14 0.89 2.01 -19.81
C THR A 14 0.16 1.86 -18.47
N GLN A 15 -0.53 0.75 -18.25
CA GLN A 15 -1.22 0.42 -17.01
C GLN A 15 -0.36 -0.50 -16.12
N LEU A 16 0.38 -1.41 -16.74
CA LEU A 16 1.24 -2.37 -16.03
C LEU A 16 2.34 -1.66 -15.23
N LEU A 17 3.02 -0.69 -15.86
CA LEU A 17 4.15 -0.02 -15.22
C LEU A 17 3.74 0.72 -13.94
N PRO A 18 2.73 1.61 -13.95
CA PRO A 18 2.31 2.26 -12.70
C PRO A 18 1.73 1.27 -11.70
N ALA A 19 0.98 0.25 -12.14
CA ALA A 19 0.43 -0.77 -11.25
C ALA A 19 1.50 -1.59 -10.51
N ALA A 20 2.69 -1.72 -11.08
CA ALA A 20 3.83 -2.39 -10.45
C ALA A 20 4.73 -1.41 -9.67
N LEU A 21 5.13 -0.29 -10.30
CA LEU A 21 6.15 0.62 -9.77
C LEU A 21 5.63 1.48 -8.61
N VAL A 22 4.37 1.94 -8.68
CA VAL A 22 3.81 2.83 -7.64
C VAL A 22 3.66 2.12 -6.29
N PRO A 23 3.08 0.91 -6.19
CA PRO A 23 3.07 0.17 -4.93
C PRO A 23 4.46 -0.23 -4.43
N ALA A 24 5.38 -0.55 -5.34
CA ALA A 24 6.77 -0.85 -4.97
C ALA A 24 7.47 0.38 -4.37
N ALA A 25 7.32 1.55 -4.98
CA ALA A 25 7.82 2.81 -4.44
C ALA A 25 7.18 3.16 -3.08
N ALA A 26 5.86 2.99 -2.94
CA ALA A 26 5.15 3.16 -1.68
C ALA A 26 5.71 2.24 -0.57
N PHE A 27 6.04 1.00 -0.92
CA PHE A 27 6.66 0.05 0.01
C PHE A 27 8.04 0.50 0.48
N LEU A 28 8.89 0.98 -0.43
CA LEU A 28 10.24 1.46 -0.10
C LEU A 28 10.18 2.73 0.74
N VAL A 29 9.43 3.74 0.31
CA VAL A 29 9.28 5.01 1.02
C VAL A 29 8.61 4.81 2.39
N GLY A 30 7.51 4.05 2.45
CA GLY A 30 6.83 3.73 3.70
C GLY A 30 7.73 2.95 4.67
N THR A 31 8.59 2.06 4.16
CA THR A 31 9.56 1.34 5.00
C THR A 31 10.64 2.27 5.53
N ALA A 32 11.12 3.24 4.75
CA ALA A 32 12.07 4.25 5.19
C ALA A 32 11.44 5.16 6.26
N LEU A 33 10.21 5.64 6.05
CA LEU A 33 9.47 6.43 7.03
C LEU A 33 9.30 5.70 8.36
N ARG A 34 8.97 4.41 8.35
CA ARG A 34 8.87 3.58 9.56
C ARG A 34 10.16 3.52 10.36
N LYS A 35 11.30 3.40 9.65
CA LYS A 35 12.62 3.40 10.29
C LYS A 35 12.94 4.76 10.92
N GLY A 36 12.60 5.85 10.23
CA GLY A 36 12.79 7.21 10.72
C GLY A 36 11.93 7.53 11.95
N ILE A 37 10.64 7.18 11.92
CA ILE A 37 9.71 7.41 13.05
C ILE A 37 10.02 6.49 14.23
N ASN A 38 10.40 5.27 13.96
CA ASN A 38 10.77 4.22 14.93
C ASN A 38 9.88 4.14 16.18
N ARG A 39 8.57 4.30 16.01
CA ARG A 39 7.60 4.24 17.11
C ARG A 39 7.62 2.87 17.79
N PRO A 40 7.68 2.79 19.14
CA PRO A 40 7.56 1.52 19.86
C PRO A 40 6.19 0.89 19.65
N ARG A 41 6.14 -0.44 19.63
CA ARG A 41 4.89 -1.19 19.45
C ARG A 41 4.10 -1.27 20.76
N PRO A 42 2.74 -1.52 20.70
CA PRO A 42 1.92 -1.64 21.91
C PRO A 42 2.49 -2.66 22.91
N TYR A 43 2.79 -3.86 22.46
CA TYR A 43 3.32 -4.93 23.34
C TYR A 43 4.67 -4.58 23.98
N THR A 44 5.54 -3.83 23.26
CA THR A 44 6.81 -3.38 23.82
C THR A 44 6.61 -2.28 24.87
N LYS A 45 5.63 -1.38 24.64
CA LYS A 45 5.37 -0.25 25.55
C LYS A 45 4.67 -0.68 26.83
N TYR A 46 3.75 -1.62 26.73
CA TYR A 46 2.92 -2.06 27.86
C TYR A 46 3.42 -3.34 28.54
N GLY A 47 4.46 -4.00 28.00
CA GLY A 47 4.99 -5.24 28.55
C GLY A 47 4.07 -6.45 28.36
N GLU A 48 3.13 -6.36 27.42
CA GLU A 48 2.17 -7.43 27.13
C GLU A 48 2.72 -8.37 26.04
N GLU A 49 2.39 -9.65 26.11
CA GLU A 49 2.73 -10.57 25.04
C GLU A 49 1.77 -10.40 23.86
N PRO A 50 2.27 -10.18 22.63
CA PRO A 50 1.40 -10.13 21.45
C PRO A 50 0.82 -11.52 21.16
N LEU A 51 -0.38 -11.56 20.57
CA LEU A 51 -1.07 -12.82 20.22
C LEU A 51 -0.18 -13.76 19.38
N PHE A 52 0.73 -13.20 18.59
CA PHE A 52 1.75 -13.93 17.84
C PHE A 52 3.14 -13.41 18.19
N PRO A 53 4.10 -14.29 18.53
CA PRO A 53 5.47 -13.90 18.88
C PRO A 53 6.09 -13.02 17.77
N LYS A 54 6.60 -11.85 18.15
CA LYS A 54 7.23 -10.92 17.23
C LYS A 54 8.42 -10.22 17.85
N ASN A 55 9.62 -10.48 17.33
CA ASN A 55 10.89 -9.93 17.84
C ASN A 55 11.23 -8.58 17.18
N GLN A 56 10.28 -7.65 17.07
CA GLN A 56 10.52 -6.34 16.49
C GLN A 56 9.92 -5.24 17.37
N PRO A 57 10.70 -4.68 18.33
CA PRO A 57 10.19 -3.78 19.35
C PRO A 57 9.74 -2.41 18.81
N GLY A 58 10.32 -1.95 17.71
CA GLY A 58 10.07 -0.64 17.11
C GLY A 58 9.39 -0.68 15.75
N CYS A 59 9.46 0.46 15.07
CA CYS A 59 8.91 0.67 13.72
C CYS A 59 7.41 0.31 13.63
N SER A 60 6.60 0.77 14.60
CA SER A 60 5.16 0.50 14.58
C SER A 60 4.43 1.31 13.50
N MET A 61 4.76 2.59 13.34
CA MET A 61 4.05 3.55 12.48
C MET A 61 4.86 3.93 11.23
N PRO A 62 4.20 4.05 10.07
CA PRO A 62 2.88 3.54 9.72
C PRO A 62 2.85 2.02 9.57
N SER A 63 1.66 1.40 9.64
CA SER A 63 1.53 -0.06 9.48
C SER A 63 1.87 -0.51 8.06
N ARG A 64 2.92 -1.36 7.92
CA ARG A 64 3.40 -1.82 6.61
C ARG A 64 2.35 -2.60 5.83
N HIS A 65 1.59 -3.49 6.48
CA HIS A 65 0.54 -4.25 5.82
C HIS A 65 -0.57 -3.33 5.31
N CYS A 66 -0.95 -2.32 6.10
CA CYS A 66 -2.01 -1.40 5.73
C CYS A 66 -1.60 -0.51 4.55
N PHE A 67 -0.41 0.09 4.56
CA PHE A 67 -0.02 0.94 3.44
C PHE A 67 0.24 0.13 2.16
N SER A 68 0.76 -1.09 2.26
CA SER A 68 0.98 -1.91 1.07
C SER A 68 -0.33 -2.33 0.42
N VAL A 69 -1.31 -2.81 1.21
CA VAL A 69 -2.59 -3.23 0.63
C VAL A 69 -3.39 -2.04 0.11
N ALA A 70 -3.34 -0.88 0.77
CA ALA A 70 -3.99 0.34 0.29
C ALA A 70 -3.40 0.82 -1.05
N ALA A 71 -2.05 0.85 -1.16
CA ALA A 71 -1.39 1.22 -2.41
C ALA A 71 -1.72 0.24 -3.55
N ILE A 72 -1.76 -1.07 -3.27
CA ILE A 72 -2.15 -2.08 -4.26
C ILE A 72 -3.63 -1.92 -4.66
N ALA A 73 -4.53 -1.67 -3.70
CA ALA A 73 -5.95 -1.48 -3.99
C ALA A 73 -6.18 -0.28 -4.93
N VAL A 74 -5.50 0.84 -4.67
CA VAL A 74 -5.55 2.02 -5.55
C VAL A 74 -4.97 1.70 -6.94
N ALA A 75 -3.83 1.03 -7.02
CA ALA A 75 -3.23 0.67 -8.31
C ALA A 75 -4.13 -0.26 -9.12
N VAL A 76 -4.80 -1.22 -8.46
CA VAL A 76 -5.76 -2.14 -9.10
C VAL A 76 -7.04 -1.43 -9.52
N TRP A 77 -7.44 -0.34 -8.85
CA TRP A 77 -8.61 0.46 -9.23
C TRP A 77 -8.57 0.93 -10.68
N TYR A 78 -7.41 1.36 -11.15
CA TYR A 78 -7.21 1.83 -12.52
C TYR A 78 -7.26 0.71 -13.59
N VAL A 79 -7.30 -0.56 -13.18
CA VAL A 79 -7.29 -1.72 -14.09
C VAL A 79 -8.57 -2.54 -13.96
N LEU A 80 -8.97 -2.84 -12.72
CA LEU A 80 -10.09 -3.73 -12.41
C LEU A 80 -10.82 -3.27 -11.14
N PRO A 81 -11.70 -2.24 -11.23
CA PRO A 81 -12.40 -1.65 -10.09
C PRO A 81 -13.09 -2.65 -9.14
N PRO A 82 -13.77 -3.70 -9.62
CA PRO A 82 -14.39 -4.68 -8.72
C PRO A 82 -13.38 -5.40 -7.82
N ALA A 83 -12.19 -5.74 -8.36
CA ALA A 83 -11.12 -6.35 -7.58
C ALA A 83 -10.52 -5.35 -6.57
N ALA A 84 -10.43 -4.08 -6.94
CA ALA A 84 -9.97 -3.02 -6.03
C ALA A 84 -10.89 -2.84 -4.82
N LEU A 85 -12.21 -2.92 -5.02
CA LEU A 85 -13.18 -2.87 -3.91
C LEU A 85 -13.01 -4.05 -2.95
N LEU A 86 -12.78 -5.26 -3.47
CA LEU A 86 -12.46 -6.42 -2.65
C LEU A 86 -11.16 -6.22 -1.87
N LEU A 87 -10.11 -5.69 -2.51
CA LEU A 87 -8.84 -5.38 -1.83
C LEU A 87 -9.01 -4.29 -0.77
N ALA A 88 -9.86 -3.29 -0.99
CA ALA A 88 -10.18 -2.27 0.00
C ALA A 88 -10.88 -2.88 1.23
N ALA A 89 -11.84 -3.78 1.04
CA ALA A 89 -12.48 -4.51 2.12
C ALA A 89 -11.46 -5.37 2.90
N LEU A 90 -10.58 -6.08 2.21
CA LEU A 90 -9.48 -6.83 2.82
C LEU A 90 -8.51 -5.92 3.59
N ALA A 91 -8.26 -4.70 3.10
CA ALA A 91 -7.42 -3.72 3.80
C ALA A 91 -7.99 -3.35 5.17
N VAL A 92 -9.32 -3.18 5.26
CA VAL A 92 -10.01 -2.93 6.54
C VAL A 92 -9.87 -4.14 7.47
N LEU A 93 -10.10 -5.35 6.98
CA LEU A 93 -9.95 -6.58 7.78
C LEU A 93 -8.50 -6.74 8.27
N ILE A 94 -7.51 -6.46 7.42
CA ILE A 94 -6.10 -6.46 7.82
C ILE A 94 -5.86 -5.41 8.91
N ALA A 95 -6.36 -4.18 8.75
CA ALA A 95 -6.18 -3.11 9.73
C ALA A 95 -6.75 -3.53 11.10
N VAL A 96 -7.98 -4.03 11.14
CA VAL A 96 -8.62 -4.54 12.35
C VAL A 96 -7.79 -5.67 12.98
N SER A 97 -7.38 -6.65 12.19
CA SER A 97 -6.58 -7.78 12.69
C SER A 97 -5.25 -7.33 13.33
N ARG A 98 -4.58 -6.29 12.77
CA ARG A 98 -3.32 -5.77 13.32
C ARG A 98 -3.50 -5.10 14.68
N VAL A 99 -4.62 -4.44 14.90
CA VAL A 99 -4.97 -3.84 16.19
C VAL A 99 -5.34 -4.92 17.21
N LEU A 100 -6.23 -5.85 16.83
CA LEU A 100 -6.65 -6.95 17.71
C LEU A 100 -5.49 -7.85 18.15
N CYS A 101 -4.50 -8.09 17.26
CA CYS A 101 -3.29 -8.83 17.60
C CYS A 101 -2.31 -8.05 18.52
N GLY A 102 -2.61 -6.82 18.91
CA GLY A 102 -1.76 -6.02 19.79
C GLY A 102 -0.43 -5.56 19.16
N VAL A 103 -0.26 -5.70 17.83
CA VAL A 103 1.01 -5.39 17.14
C VAL A 103 1.09 -3.97 16.58
N HIS A 104 -0.05 -3.26 16.49
CA HIS A 104 -0.16 -1.88 16.01
C HIS A 104 -1.22 -1.11 16.79
N TYR A 105 -1.01 0.20 16.96
CA TYR A 105 -2.04 1.12 17.43
C TYR A 105 -3.04 1.43 16.30
N ILE A 106 -4.24 1.87 16.66
CA ILE A 106 -5.25 2.35 15.69
C ILE A 106 -4.66 3.44 14.79
N SER A 107 -3.88 4.38 15.37
CA SER A 107 -3.23 5.44 14.59
C SER A 107 -2.20 4.92 13.57
N ASP A 108 -1.52 3.78 13.85
CA ASP A 108 -0.54 3.20 12.92
C ASP A 108 -1.22 2.62 11.67
N VAL A 109 -2.39 1.98 11.86
CA VAL A 109 -3.14 1.38 10.76
C VAL A 109 -3.84 2.46 9.93
N LEU A 110 -4.43 3.49 10.56
CA LEU A 110 -5.04 4.62 9.85
C LEU A 110 -3.99 5.40 9.06
N ALA A 111 -2.85 5.74 9.67
CA ALA A 111 -1.74 6.38 8.98
C ALA A 111 -1.20 5.52 7.82
N GLY A 112 -1.17 4.19 8.00
CA GLY A 112 -0.78 3.26 6.95
C GLY A 112 -1.75 3.29 5.76
N LEU A 113 -3.05 3.16 6.02
CA LEU A 113 -4.07 3.21 4.96
C LEU A 113 -4.03 4.55 4.21
N ALA A 114 -4.00 5.67 4.94
CA ALA A 114 -3.93 7.00 4.36
C ALA A 114 -2.66 7.21 3.52
N PHE A 115 -1.49 6.87 4.07
CA PHE A 115 -0.22 6.96 3.35
C PHE A 115 -0.23 6.14 2.06
N GLY A 116 -0.64 4.87 2.13
CA GLY A 116 -0.67 3.99 0.96
C GLY A 116 -1.61 4.47 -0.13
N ALA A 117 -2.82 4.92 0.24
CA ALA A 117 -3.80 5.44 -0.70
C ALA A 117 -3.33 6.76 -1.35
N ILE A 118 -2.91 7.75 -0.56
CA ILE A 118 -2.46 9.05 -1.06
C ILE A 118 -1.22 8.88 -1.94
N PHE A 119 -0.24 8.10 -1.51
CA PHE A 119 0.97 7.86 -2.28
C PHE A 119 0.66 7.21 -3.63
N ALA A 120 -0.25 6.25 -3.66
CA ALA A 120 -0.61 5.57 -4.90
C ALA A 120 -1.46 6.46 -5.84
N LEU A 121 -2.39 7.25 -5.31
CA LEU A 121 -3.13 8.24 -6.11
C LEU A 121 -2.18 9.23 -6.76
N LEU A 122 -1.33 9.91 -5.97
CA LEU A 122 -0.36 10.88 -6.48
C LEU A 122 0.65 10.23 -7.43
N GLY A 123 1.12 9.02 -7.13
CA GLY A 123 2.07 8.30 -7.97
C GLY A 123 1.50 7.93 -9.33
N ASN A 124 0.23 7.54 -9.40
CA ASN A 124 -0.44 7.27 -10.69
C ASN A 124 -0.63 8.55 -11.50
N GLU A 125 -1.09 9.65 -10.87
CA GLU A 125 -1.24 10.95 -11.57
C GLU A 125 0.10 11.48 -12.11
N LEU A 126 1.15 11.42 -11.30
CA LEU A 126 2.50 11.82 -11.73
C LEU A 126 3.02 10.95 -12.86
N PHE A 127 2.74 9.63 -12.84
CA PHE A 127 3.12 8.72 -13.92
C PHE A 127 2.40 9.08 -15.23
N VAL A 128 1.09 9.31 -15.18
CA VAL A 128 0.29 9.71 -16.34
C VAL A 128 0.80 11.04 -16.91
N LEU A 129 1.06 12.03 -16.06
CA LEU A 129 1.63 13.32 -16.47
C LEU A 129 3.00 13.13 -17.15
N PHE A 130 3.87 12.33 -16.58
CA PHE A 130 5.20 12.05 -17.13
C PHE A 130 5.11 11.41 -18.52
N VAL A 131 4.27 10.39 -18.68
CA VAL A 131 4.08 9.68 -19.95
C VAL A 131 3.47 10.59 -21.02
N SER A 132 2.53 11.46 -20.63
CA SER A 132 1.93 12.45 -21.55
C SER A 132 2.95 13.50 -22.02
N MET A 133 3.88 13.93 -21.16
CA MET A 133 4.97 14.85 -21.53
C MET A 133 5.95 14.21 -22.54
N LEU A 134 6.08 12.89 -22.55
CA LEU A 134 6.89 12.16 -23.54
C LEU A 134 6.16 11.93 -24.87
N GLY A 135 4.94 12.47 -25.04
CA GLY A 135 4.13 12.32 -26.25
C GLY A 135 3.37 10.99 -26.36
N PHE A 136 3.42 10.16 -25.30
CA PHE A 136 2.57 8.98 -25.22
C PHE A 136 1.26 9.34 -24.50
N TYR A 137 0.14 9.28 -25.20
CA TYR A 137 -1.18 9.49 -24.58
C TYR A 137 -1.65 8.19 -23.95
N PRO A 138 -1.66 8.06 -22.62
CA PRO A 138 -2.21 6.86 -22.00
C PRO A 138 -3.72 6.81 -22.22
N VAL A 139 -4.22 5.69 -22.73
CA VAL A 139 -5.66 5.41 -22.97
C VAL A 139 -6.47 5.33 -21.65
N MET A 140 -6.00 5.92 -20.59
CA MET A 140 -6.52 5.78 -19.22
C MET A 140 -7.55 6.83 -18.80
N LEU A 141 -8.05 7.67 -19.71
CA LEU A 141 -8.96 8.77 -19.38
C LEU A 141 -10.40 8.58 -19.86
N LEU A 142 -10.85 7.34 -20.07
CA LEU A 142 -12.26 7.07 -20.39
C LEU A 142 -12.83 6.02 -19.46
#